data_13f2a7523ea770335cc67be35b08da1c
#
_entry.id   13f2a7523ea770335cc67be35b08da1c
#
_cell.length_a   1.000
_cell.length_b   1.000
_cell.length_c   1.000
_cell.angle_alpha   90.00
_cell.angle_beta   90.00
_cell.angle_gamma   90.00
#
_symmetry.space_group_name_H-M   'P 1'
#
loop_
_entity.id
_entity.type
_entity.pdbx_description
1 polymer ?
#
loop_
_entity_poly.entity_id
_entity_poly.type
_entity_poly.pdbx_seq_one_letter_code
_entity_poly.pdbx_strand_id
1 'polypeptide(L)'
;MYIKVNRRNRPDCIVMLCQDRATEKWCYVNLSTEHVCACRFDTIDDAIADMKKREDVESFSVIDNPLVYEQRVTIHGRAYVKF
;
A
#
# COMPACT_ATOMS: atom_id res chain seq x y z
N MET A 1 5.00 -6.16 -0.64
CA MET A 1 4.94 -5.62 -2.00
C MET A 1 4.89 -4.12 -1.93
N TYR A 2 5.73 -3.46 -2.70
CA TYR A 2 5.78 -2.00 -2.78
C TYR A 2 5.32 -1.58 -4.16
N ILE A 3 4.60 -0.48 -4.20
CA ILE A 3 4.05 0.04 -5.44
C ILE A 3 4.40 1.52 -5.52
N LYS A 4 5.06 1.91 -6.60
CA LYS A 4 5.22 3.32 -6.92
C LYS A 4 3.99 3.77 -7.68
N VAL A 5 3.30 4.77 -7.15
CA VAL A 5 2.06 5.28 -7.72
C VAL A 5 2.32 6.66 -8.30
N ASN A 6 2.07 6.80 -9.59
CA ASN A 6 2.11 8.07 -10.28
C ASN A 6 0.68 8.63 -10.26
N ARG A 7 0.50 9.76 -9.61
CA ARG A 7 -0.82 10.35 -9.42
C ARG A 7 -1.04 11.54 -10.33
N ARG A 8 -2.29 11.74 -10.72
CA ARG A 8 -2.67 12.92 -11.49
C ARG A 8 -2.69 14.13 -10.56
N ASN A 9 -2.07 15.22 -10.97
CA ASN A 9 -2.12 16.49 -10.25
C ASN A 9 -1.65 16.42 -8.79
N ARG A 10 -0.88 15.40 -8.43
CA ARG A 10 -0.34 15.22 -7.08
C ARG A 10 1.05 14.58 -7.19
N PRO A 11 1.92 14.79 -6.19
CA PRO A 11 3.21 14.12 -6.20
C PRO A 11 3.07 12.59 -6.21
N ASP A 12 4.01 11.93 -6.85
CA ASP A 12 4.10 10.48 -6.80
C ASP A 12 4.29 10.02 -5.36
N CYS A 13 3.83 8.83 -5.08
CA CYS A 13 4.00 8.26 -3.75
C CYS A 13 4.38 6.78 -3.83
N ILE A 14 4.89 6.29 -2.72
CA ILE A 14 5.19 4.87 -2.55
C ILE A 14 4.16 4.32 -1.57
N VAL A 15 3.48 3.28 -1.97
CA VAL A 15 2.56 2.58 -1.08
C VAL A 15 3.07 1.16 -0.86
N MET A 16 2.81 0.66 0.33
CA MET A 16 3.10 -0.72 0.68
C MET A 16 1.78 -1.47 0.79
N LEU A 17 1.69 -2.59 0.08
CA LEU A 17 0.57 -3.50 0.26
C LEU A 17 0.94 -4.45 1.40
N CYS A 18 0.16 -4.43 2.45
CA CYS A 18 0.43 -5.22 3.63
C CYS A 18 -0.83 -5.82 4.22
N GLN A 19 -0.64 -6.81 5.06
CA GLN A 19 -1.74 -7.47 5.74
C GLN A 19 -1.93 -6.88 7.13
N ASP A 20 -3.15 -6.47 7.42
CA ASP A 20 -3.54 -6.05 8.76
C ASP A 20 -3.63 -7.30 9.65
N ARG A 21 -2.81 -7.37 10.68
CA ARG A 21 -2.73 -8.56 11.51
C ARG A 21 -4.02 -8.80 12.30
N ALA A 22 -4.76 -7.77 12.61
CA ALA A 22 -6.00 -7.91 13.39
C ALA A 22 -7.12 -8.55 12.57
N THR A 23 -7.18 -8.26 11.27
CA THR A 23 -8.27 -8.72 10.40
C THR A 23 -7.83 -9.73 9.35
N GLU A 24 -6.51 -9.90 9.17
CA GLU A 24 -5.89 -10.70 8.12
C GLU A 24 -6.25 -10.23 6.71
N LYS A 25 -6.78 -9.02 6.58
CA LYS A 25 -7.12 -8.44 5.28
C LYS A 25 -5.99 -7.55 4.78
N TRP A 26 -5.94 -7.39 3.47
CA TRP A 26 -4.92 -6.58 2.81
C TRP A 26 -5.32 -5.12 2.78
N CYS A 27 -4.34 -4.24 2.90
CA CYS A 27 -4.56 -2.81 2.81
C CYS A 27 -3.34 -2.09 2.28
N TYR A 28 -3.55 -0.86 1.86
CA TYR A 28 -2.47 0.03 1.42
C TYR A 28 -2.02 0.92 2.56
N VAL A 29 -0.71 1.06 2.69
CA VAL A 29 -0.09 2.05 3.56
C VAL A 29 0.71 2.99 2.68
N ASN A 30 0.37 4.26 2.68
CA ASN A 30 1.15 5.27 1.97
C ASN A 30 2.37 5.61 2.81
N LEU A 31 3.54 5.15 2.38
CA LEU A 31 4.77 5.35 3.12
C LEU A 31 5.25 6.80 3.08
N SER A 32 4.86 7.54 2.06
CA SER A 32 5.26 8.95 1.94
C SER A 32 4.56 9.83 2.98
N THR A 33 3.35 9.48 3.38
CA THR A 33 2.54 10.25 4.33
C THR A 33 2.19 9.48 5.60
N GLU A 34 2.62 8.22 5.69
CA GLU A 34 2.27 7.31 6.78
C GLU A 34 0.76 7.12 6.97
N HIS A 35 0.02 7.26 5.88
CA HIS A 35 -1.43 7.09 5.90
C HIS A 35 -1.82 5.65 5.62
N VAL A 36 -2.63 5.08 6.49
CA VAL A 36 -3.20 3.75 6.30
C VAL A 36 -4.56 3.89 5.64
N CYS A 37 -4.72 3.29 4.47
CA CYS A 37 -6.01 3.29 3.79
C CYS A 37 -7.05 2.53 4.62
N ALA A 38 -8.23 3.09 4.73
CA ALA A 38 -9.33 2.44 5.46
C ALA A 38 -9.88 1.22 4.73
N CYS A 39 -9.65 1.13 3.43
CA CYS A 39 -10.12 0.00 2.63
C CYS A 39 -9.44 -1.30 3.04
N ARG A 40 -10.18 -2.39 2.96
CA ARG A 40 -9.66 -3.72 3.25
C ARG A 40 -10.06 -4.65 2.13
N PHE A 41 -9.11 -5.50 1.71
CA PHE A 41 -9.30 -6.43 0.60
C PHE A 41 -9.03 -7.84 1.09
N ASP A 42 -9.81 -8.79 0.60
CA ASP A 42 -9.63 -10.20 0.96
C ASP A 42 -8.38 -10.79 0.32
N THR A 43 -8.01 -10.32 -0.86
CA THR A 43 -6.85 -10.83 -1.59
C THR A 43 -6.00 -9.68 -2.14
N ILE A 44 -4.76 -10.01 -2.47
CA ILE A 44 -3.86 -9.07 -3.14
C ILE A 44 -4.42 -8.68 -4.51
N ASP A 45 -5.01 -9.64 -5.23
CA ASP A 45 -5.58 -9.36 -6.54
C ASP A 45 -6.72 -8.35 -6.47
N ASP A 46 -7.55 -8.43 -5.43
CA ASP A 46 -8.62 -7.46 -5.21
C ASP A 46 -8.05 -6.07 -4.96
N ALA A 47 -6.98 -5.98 -4.19
CA ALA A 47 -6.32 -4.71 -3.92
C ALA A 47 -5.74 -4.09 -5.19
N ILE A 48 -5.08 -4.88 -6.02
CA ILE A 48 -4.53 -4.41 -7.29
C ILE A 48 -5.64 -3.98 -8.25
N ALA A 49 -6.74 -4.72 -8.29
CA ALA A 49 -7.89 -4.36 -9.10
C ALA A 49 -8.48 -2.99 -8.67
N ASP A 50 -8.54 -2.75 -7.38
CA ASP A 50 -8.97 -1.45 -6.85
C ASP A 50 -8.03 -0.32 -7.29
N MET A 51 -6.73 -0.55 -7.22
CA MET A 51 -5.74 0.44 -7.64
C MET A 51 -5.95 0.86 -9.10
N LYS A 52 -6.25 -0.10 -9.96
CA LYS A 52 -6.49 0.16 -11.39
C LYS A 52 -7.71 1.01 -11.65
N LYS A 53 -8.68 1.03 -10.73
CA LYS A 53 -9.93 1.76 -10.88
C LYS A 53 -9.88 3.19 -10.32
N ARG A 54 -8.84 3.55 -9.60
CA ARG A 54 -8.74 4.87 -8.97
C ARG A 54 -8.46 5.95 -10.00
N GLU A 55 -9.30 6.97 -10.02
CA GLU A 55 -9.20 8.05 -11.00
C GLU A 55 -7.96 8.92 -10.81
N ASP A 56 -7.49 9.07 -9.58
CA ASP A 56 -6.32 9.86 -9.27
C ASP A 56 -5.00 9.14 -9.58
N VAL A 57 -5.06 7.87 -9.91
CA VAL A 57 -3.88 7.09 -10.29
C VAL A 57 -3.72 7.13 -11.79
N GLU A 58 -2.63 7.74 -12.27
CA GLU A 58 -2.30 7.75 -13.68
C GLU A 58 -1.67 6.45 -14.11
N SER A 59 -0.72 5.96 -13.31
CA SER A 59 -0.05 4.68 -13.54
C SER A 59 0.55 4.19 -12.23
N PHE A 60 0.87 2.92 -12.19
CA PHE A 60 1.60 2.36 -11.06
C PHE A 60 2.52 1.23 -11.52
N SER A 61 3.55 0.98 -10.73
CA SER A 61 4.46 -0.13 -10.97
C SER A 61 4.81 -0.80 -9.66
N VAL A 62 4.89 -2.11 -9.68
CA VAL A 62 5.35 -2.88 -8.53
C VAL A 62 6.87 -2.76 -8.50
N ILE A 63 7.40 -2.39 -7.34
CA ILE A 63 8.83 -2.29 -7.13
C ILE A 63 9.25 -3.26 -6.05
N ASP A 64 10.44 -3.76 -6.20
CA ASP A 64 11.05 -4.63 -5.21
C ASP A 64 12.19 -3.85 -4.56
N ASN A 65 11.97 -3.43 -3.32
CA ASN A 65 12.99 -2.71 -2.57
C ASN A 65 13.13 -3.30 -1.18
N PRO A 66 13.76 -4.45 -1.08
CA PRO A 66 13.87 -5.16 0.19
C PRO A 66 14.76 -4.46 1.21
N LEU A 67 15.64 -3.56 0.78
CA LEU A 67 16.64 -2.99 1.68
C LEU A 67 16.04 -2.00 2.68
N VAL A 68 14.95 -1.36 2.34
CA VAL A 68 14.41 -0.26 3.14
C VAL A 68 13.29 -0.72 4.07
N TYR A 69 12.49 -1.70 3.68
CA TYR A 69 11.24 -1.99 4.36
C TYR A 69 11.04 -3.48 4.67
N GLU A 70 12.07 -4.14 5.14
CA GLU A 70 11.96 -5.56 5.48
C GLU A 70 11.24 -5.81 6.80
N GLN A 71 11.01 -4.78 7.56
CA GLN A 71 10.51 -4.91 8.91
C GLN A 71 9.03 -4.57 8.99
N ARG A 72 8.46 -4.86 10.15
CA ARG A 72 7.10 -4.47 10.45
C ARG A 72 6.99 -2.95 10.45
N VAL A 73 5.90 -2.47 9.94
CA VAL A 73 5.54 -1.06 10.01
C VAL A 73 4.50 -0.90 11.10
N THR A 74 4.72 0.07 11.98
CA THR A 74 3.74 0.43 13.01
C THR A 74 3.26 1.85 12.73
N ILE A 75 1.98 2.00 12.47
CA ILE A 75 1.35 3.28 12.18
C ILE A 75 0.09 3.38 13.02
N HIS A 76 -0.07 4.48 13.73
CA HIS A 76 -1.22 4.72 14.61
C HIS A 76 -1.41 3.60 15.65
N GLY A 77 -0.31 3.03 16.15
CA GLY A 77 -0.35 1.98 17.16
C GLY A 77 -0.72 0.58 16.65
N ARG A 78 -0.95 0.43 15.35
CA ARG A 78 -1.22 -0.87 14.73
C ARG A 78 0.00 -1.37 13.98
N ALA A 79 0.25 -2.67 14.11
CA ALA A 79 1.36 -3.31 13.41
C ALA A 79 0.88 -3.88 12.07
N TYR A 80 1.66 -3.63 11.04
CA TYR A 80 1.44 -4.16 9.69
C TYR A 80 2.67 -4.96 9.30
N VAL A 81 2.44 -6.06 8.62
CA VAL A 81 3.52 -6.92 8.14
C VAL A 81 3.71 -6.66 6.66
N LYS A 82 4.96 -6.37 6.31
CA LYS A 82 5.35 -6.21 4.92
C LYS A 82 5.07 -7.49 4.14
N PHE A 83 4.69 -7.34 2.94
CA PHE A 83 4.39 -8.45 2.09
C PHE A 83 5.16 -8.39 0.77
#